data_2cf4760fbcd4667cfc14927dd3437525
#
_entry.id   2cf4760fbcd4667cfc14927dd3437525
#
_cell.length_a   1.000
_cell.length_b   1.000
_cell.length_c   1.000
_cell.angle_alpha   90.00
_cell.angle_beta   90.00
_cell.angle_gamma   90.00
#
_symmetry.space_group_name_H-M   'P 1'
#
loop_
_entity.id
_entity.type
_entity.pdbx_description
1 polymer ?
#
loop_
_entity_poly.entity_id
_entity_poly.type
_entity_poly.pdbx_seq_one_letter_code
_entity_poly.pdbx_strand_id
1 'polypeptide(L)'
;MRKSNAVALAAVALVSIAVRLLPLWSFLYWGSDTGEYFSILRALVRSDHLSTTYYGWGVTYPYFPGMFFAQAGFVDLGGLDVPTTINLLVPILGALGVLPMFLVAHRMTADDRFALFAAAFLAGAIPVAYTAAHTAPATVGELLALAGLLCFVRLRTDGRAMVPLLLVTATLIATHHLSLYFFLIMVFGAIVLEGLARPWRWTAGAKREVMFASVLLVGTFAYWLGYATTFRESILPDVNIQPWWAFLALFPAGLLLLGGIIFARSRVTWRYRPTYPALRRPASAYAAAVGTIFIIGVVSVVVGVPGTTFRVPATGLLYFVPLVLLLSFAASGRRFVDFLADGLQVNGWFVALLGSAVVGIAVAPRVLIPYRHAEYLMVPLAIFAGIGFFRLLDLAGLSGGKRTLALGVCSVLLAANAVAGIPPPSTLAGWREGTIPSAVDPAYWARDHVSGLVVSDHQGSTTVFGFGGINATWDRTRDPFLPEFANVPFAGLSDIPSPSGVKNGTYVWIDRDMEAGVRLTPWETAAPMDSAVIAKFDSAPFIKVFDNGYARLYWIGWGCAPTC
;
A
#
# COMPACT_ATOMS: atom_id res chain seq x y z
N MET A 1 -1.74 -29.86 -10.21
CA MET A 1 -1.64 -29.73 -8.73
C MET A 1 -2.20 -30.99 -8.06
N ARG A 2 -1.51 -31.55 -7.06
CA ARG A 2 -2.01 -32.69 -6.27
C ARG A 2 -3.14 -32.22 -5.35
N LYS A 3 -4.09 -33.12 -5.00
CA LYS A 3 -5.21 -32.78 -4.08
C LYS A 3 -4.72 -32.17 -2.75
N SER A 4 -3.63 -32.72 -2.18
CA SER A 4 -3.02 -32.19 -0.94
C SER A 4 -2.55 -30.74 -1.08
N ASN A 5 -2.00 -30.35 -2.23
CA ASN A 5 -1.52 -28.99 -2.46
C ASN A 5 -2.69 -28.00 -2.68
N ALA A 6 -3.81 -28.49 -3.24
CA ALA A 6 -5.03 -27.70 -3.35
C ALA A 6 -5.61 -27.38 -1.96
N VAL A 7 -5.66 -28.39 -1.07
CA VAL A 7 -6.11 -28.20 0.33
C VAL A 7 -5.15 -27.24 1.06
N ALA A 8 -3.85 -27.39 0.90
CA ALA A 8 -2.87 -26.48 1.51
C ALA A 8 -3.04 -25.04 1.01
N LEU A 9 -3.25 -24.84 -0.30
CA LEU A 9 -3.49 -23.51 -0.86
C LEU A 9 -4.81 -22.89 -0.35
N ALA A 10 -5.88 -23.70 -0.24
CA ALA A 10 -7.13 -23.24 0.35
C ALA A 10 -6.95 -22.83 1.81
N ALA A 11 -6.18 -23.59 2.60
CA ALA A 11 -5.85 -23.22 3.98
C ALA A 11 -5.06 -21.91 4.04
N VAL A 12 -4.07 -21.69 3.15
CA VAL A 12 -3.33 -20.42 3.04
C VAL A 12 -4.26 -19.26 2.70
N ALA A 13 -5.21 -19.46 1.78
CA ALA A 13 -6.19 -18.43 1.42
C ALA A 13 -7.12 -18.09 2.60
N LEU A 14 -7.60 -19.10 3.34
CA LEU A 14 -8.42 -18.88 4.54
C LEU A 14 -7.65 -18.14 5.65
N VAL A 15 -6.38 -18.50 5.90
CA VAL A 15 -5.51 -17.77 6.84
C VAL A 15 -5.31 -16.33 6.36
N SER A 16 -5.07 -16.13 5.07
CA SER A 16 -4.92 -14.79 4.48
C SER A 16 -6.18 -13.93 4.69
N ILE A 17 -7.38 -14.48 4.50
CA ILE A 17 -8.65 -13.80 4.76
C ILE A 17 -8.78 -13.48 6.26
N ALA A 18 -8.54 -14.47 7.13
CA ALA A 18 -8.65 -14.28 8.58
C ALA A 18 -7.72 -13.16 9.08
N VAL A 19 -6.46 -13.13 8.61
CA VAL A 19 -5.48 -12.08 8.99
C VAL A 19 -6.00 -10.70 8.59
N ARG A 20 -6.53 -10.53 7.38
CA ARG A 20 -6.99 -9.23 6.89
C ARG A 20 -8.29 -8.74 7.52
N LEU A 21 -9.11 -9.67 7.99
CA LEU A 21 -10.35 -9.34 8.72
C LEU A 21 -10.13 -9.17 10.23
N LEU A 22 -8.94 -9.53 10.75
CA LEU A 22 -8.62 -9.44 12.18
C LEU A 22 -8.88 -8.05 12.78
N PRO A 23 -8.55 -6.91 12.13
CA PRO A 23 -8.81 -5.59 12.67
C PRO A 23 -10.28 -5.32 12.97
N LEU A 24 -11.21 -5.91 12.21
CA LEU A 24 -12.66 -5.73 12.41
C LEU A 24 -13.19 -6.35 13.72
N TRP A 25 -12.36 -7.13 14.42
CA TRP A 25 -12.69 -7.60 15.77
C TRP A 25 -12.71 -6.47 16.80
N SER A 26 -11.88 -5.45 16.59
CA SER A 26 -11.68 -4.34 17.53
C SER A 26 -12.20 -3.00 17.01
N PHE A 27 -12.40 -2.87 15.70
CA PHE A 27 -12.78 -1.63 15.05
C PHE A 27 -14.00 -1.80 14.17
N LEU A 28 -14.80 -0.76 14.07
CA LEU A 28 -15.96 -0.72 13.17
C LEU A 28 -15.51 -0.66 11.70
N TYR A 29 -14.44 0.12 11.44
CA TYR A 29 -13.81 0.25 10.13
C TYR A 29 -12.30 0.24 10.29
N TRP A 30 -11.59 -0.25 9.26
CA TRP A 30 -10.13 -0.30 9.22
C TRP A 30 -9.58 0.37 7.97
N GLY A 31 -8.74 1.40 8.18
CA GLY A 31 -8.13 2.26 7.17
C GLY A 31 -8.36 3.73 7.51
N SER A 32 -7.29 4.53 7.50
CA SER A 32 -7.34 5.97 7.82
C SER A 32 -8.31 6.74 6.93
N ASP A 33 -8.39 6.36 5.64
CA ASP A 33 -9.20 7.05 4.63
C ASP A 33 -10.58 6.41 4.42
N THR A 34 -10.96 5.44 5.27
CA THR A 34 -12.23 4.68 5.08
C THR A 34 -13.46 5.59 5.06
N GLY A 35 -13.45 6.68 5.82
CA GLY A 35 -14.54 7.67 5.78
C GLY A 35 -14.71 8.30 4.40
N GLU A 36 -13.62 8.66 3.72
CA GLU A 36 -13.68 9.19 2.35
C GLU A 36 -14.22 8.15 1.37
N TYR A 37 -13.73 6.92 1.44
CA TYR A 37 -14.23 5.83 0.58
C TYR A 37 -15.70 5.53 0.84
N PHE A 38 -16.13 5.58 2.09
CA PHE A 38 -17.53 5.44 2.47
C PHE A 38 -18.40 6.55 1.85
N SER A 39 -17.94 7.80 1.89
CA SER A 39 -18.65 8.95 1.30
C SER A 39 -18.82 8.78 -0.20
N ILE A 40 -17.75 8.41 -0.92
CA ILE A 40 -17.76 8.22 -2.38
C ILE A 40 -18.69 7.06 -2.76
N LEU A 41 -18.55 5.90 -2.10
CA LEU A 41 -19.39 4.74 -2.38
C LEU A 41 -20.86 5.02 -2.10
N ARG A 42 -21.16 5.66 -0.96
CA ARG A 42 -22.54 6.05 -0.61
C ARG A 42 -23.15 7.00 -1.63
N ALA A 43 -22.37 7.96 -2.12
CA ALA A 43 -22.82 8.88 -3.17
C ALA A 43 -23.09 8.14 -4.49
N LEU A 44 -22.17 7.24 -4.89
CA LEU A 44 -22.31 6.43 -6.10
C LEU A 44 -23.58 5.55 -6.06
N VAL A 45 -23.80 4.81 -4.97
CA VAL A 45 -24.99 3.93 -4.80
C VAL A 45 -26.30 4.72 -4.77
N ARG A 46 -26.28 5.97 -4.27
CA ARG A 46 -27.50 6.80 -4.21
C ARG A 46 -27.86 7.48 -5.52
N SER A 47 -26.87 7.82 -6.33
CA SER A 47 -27.05 8.62 -7.54
C SER A 47 -26.88 7.85 -8.84
N ASP A 48 -26.46 6.58 -8.77
CA ASP A 48 -26.12 5.70 -9.90
C ASP A 48 -25.04 6.29 -10.84
N HIS A 49 -24.34 7.33 -10.39
CA HIS A 49 -23.22 7.91 -11.12
C HIS A 49 -22.13 8.43 -10.19
N LEU A 50 -20.89 8.38 -10.65
CA LEU A 50 -19.74 8.91 -9.93
C LEU A 50 -19.47 10.36 -10.39
N SER A 51 -19.68 11.30 -9.48
CA SER A 51 -19.32 12.70 -9.72
C SER A 51 -17.80 12.88 -9.62
N THR A 52 -17.22 13.59 -10.60
CA THR A 52 -15.82 14.05 -10.51
C THR A 52 -15.67 15.29 -9.63
N THR A 53 -16.76 15.95 -9.26
CA THR A 53 -16.76 17.03 -8.26
C THR A 53 -16.74 16.41 -6.87
N TYR A 54 -15.60 16.51 -6.18
CA TYR A 54 -15.38 15.93 -4.88
C TYR A 54 -14.68 16.94 -3.96
N TYR A 55 -15.20 17.09 -2.76
CA TYR A 55 -14.74 18.10 -1.79
C TYR A 55 -13.92 17.51 -0.64
N GLY A 56 -13.65 16.21 -0.65
CA GLY A 56 -12.80 15.54 0.30
C GLY A 56 -11.30 15.86 0.13
N TRP A 57 -10.48 15.23 0.94
CA TRP A 57 -9.03 15.37 0.85
C TRP A 57 -8.48 14.69 -0.42
N GLY A 58 -8.95 13.50 -0.71
CA GLY A 58 -8.50 12.70 -1.86
C GLY A 58 -9.21 13.08 -3.16
N VAL A 59 -9.04 14.32 -3.64
CA VAL A 59 -9.68 14.84 -4.88
C VAL A 59 -9.41 14.00 -6.14
N THR A 60 -8.43 13.10 -6.10
CA THR A 60 -8.09 12.21 -7.21
C THR A 60 -8.90 10.92 -7.22
N TYR A 61 -9.52 10.51 -6.12
CA TYR A 61 -10.23 9.23 -6.00
C TYR A 61 -11.34 9.02 -7.05
N PRO A 62 -12.18 10.02 -7.38
CA PRO A 62 -13.19 9.84 -8.43
C PRO A 62 -12.64 9.52 -9.81
N TYR A 63 -11.39 9.85 -10.08
CA TYR A 63 -10.72 9.54 -11.34
C TYR A 63 -10.14 8.11 -11.37
N PHE A 64 -10.18 7.38 -10.24
CA PHE A 64 -9.77 5.97 -10.13
C PHE A 64 -10.91 5.12 -9.57
N PRO A 65 -12.02 4.97 -10.32
CA PRO A 65 -13.29 4.48 -9.81
C PRO A 65 -13.37 2.95 -9.66
N GLY A 66 -12.36 2.19 -10.08
CA GLY A 66 -12.44 0.72 -10.21
C GLY A 66 -12.88 0.02 -8.93
N MET A 67 -12.33 0.41 -7.77
CA MET A 67 -12.76 -0.13 -6.49
C MET A 67 -14.22 0.21 -6.17
N PHE A 68 -14.62 1.46 -6.37
CA PHE A 68 -15.96 1.92 -6.04
C PHE A 68 -17.04 1.26 -6.91
N PHE A 69 -16.77 1.07 -8.20
CA PHE A 69 -17.68 0.31 -9.06
C PHE A 69 -17.80 -1.16 -8.68
N ALA A 70 -16.68 -1.79 -8.29
CA ALA A 70 -16.75 -3.16 -7.77
C ALA A 70 -17.61 -3.22 -6.50
N GLN A 71 -17.41 -2.29 -5.56
CA GLN A 71 -18.21 -2.23 -4.34
C GLN A 71 -19.70 -1.93 -4.61
N ALA A 72 -20.00 -0.96 -5.47
CA ALA A 72 -21.39 -0.65 -5.84
C ALA A 72 -22.08 -1.85 -6.47
N GLY A 73 -21.40 -2.57 -7.38
CA GLY A 73 -21.94 -3.81 -7.95
C GLY A 73 -22.26 -4.88 -6.88
N PHE A 74 -21.48 -4.97 -5.81
CA PHE A 74 -21.80 -5.88 -4.70
C PHE A 74 -22.96 -5.39 -3.84
N VAL A 75 -23.13 -4.08 -3.67
CA VAL A 75 -24.32 -3.51 -3.02
C VAL A 75 -25.57 -3.81 -3.85
N ASP A 76 -25.55 -3.50 -5.14
CA ASP A 76 -26.73 -3.55 -6.00
C ASP A 76 -27.13 -4.98 -6.37
N LEU A 77 -26.16 -5.83 -6.71
CA LEU A 77 -26.41 -7.21 -7.14
C LEU A 77 -26.41 -8.19 -5.96
N GLY A 78 -25.63 -7.93 -4.92
CA GLY A 78 -25.49 -8.79 -3.75
C GLY A 78 -26.47 -8.47 -2.62
N GLY A 79 -27.14 -7.32 -2.67
CA GLY A 79 -28.04 -6.86 -1.61
C GLY A 79 -27.32 -6.54 -0.28
N LEU A 80 -26.01 -6.30 -0.34
CA LEU A 80 -25.22 -5.92 0.83
C LEU A 80 -25.35 -4.42 1.07
N ASP A 81 -25.32 -4.01 2.34
CA ASP A 81 -25.24 -2.58 2.66
C ASP A 81 -23.83 -2.01 2.44
N VAL A 82 -23.73 -0.69 2.36
CA VAL A 82 -22.47 0.01 2.15
C VAL A 82 -21.44 -0.28 3.26
N PRO A 83 -21.79 -0.23 4.58
CA PRO A 83 -20.87 -0.59 5.66
C PRO A 83 -20.28 -2.00 5.53
N THR A 84 -21.13 -3.01 5.29
CA THR A 84 -20.69 -4.40 5.14
C THR A 84 -19.80 -4.59 3.92
N THR A 85 -20.15 -3.96 2.80
CA THR A 85 -19.37 -4.04 1.56
C THR A 85 -17.99 -3.43 1.75
N ILE A 86 -17.87 -2.26 2.39
CA ILE A 86 -16.60 -1.62 2.70
C ILE A 86 -15.73 -2.52 3.57
N ASN A 87 -16.30 -3.09 4.62
CA ASN A 87 -15.54 -3.86 5.59
C ASN A 87 -15.07 -5.22 5.07
N LEU A 88 -15.83 -5.87 4.20
CA LEU A 88 -15.56 -7.26 3.84
C LEU A 88 -14.97 -7.41 2.43
N LEU A 89 -15.54 -6.75 1.43
CA LEU A 89 -15.21 -7.04 0.04
C LEU A 89 -13.73 -6.79 -0.27
N VAL A 90 -13.25 -5.59 0.03
CA VAL A 90 -11.89 -5.19 -0.37
C VAL A 90 -10.80 -5.95 0.38
N PRO A 91 -10.87 -6.14 1.74
CA PRO A 91 -9.92 -6.99 2.44
C PRO A 91 -9.95 -8.47 1.97
N ILE A 92 -11.13 -9.01 1.64
CA ILE A 92 -11.22 -10.37 1.07
C ILE A 92 -10.57 -10.42 -0.32
N LEU A 93 -10.82 -9.45 -1.20
CA LEU A 93 -10.13 -9.38 -2.50
C LEU A 93 -8.62 -9.30 -2.32
N GLY A 94 -8.13 -8.45 -1.42
CA GLY A 94 -6.70 -8.37 -1.09
C GLY A 94 -6.14 -9.69 -0.58
N ALA A 95 -6.89 -10.40 0.26
CA ALA A 95 -6.50 -11.72 0.77
C ALA A 95 -6.36 -12.76 -0.34
N LEU A 96 -7.20 -12.70 -1.37
CA LEU A 96 -7.14 -13.61 -2.53
C LEU A 96 -5.90 -13.39 -3.40
N GLY A 97 -5.11 -12.33 -3.19
CA GLY A 97 -3.83 -12.10 -3.84
C GLY A 97 -2.83 -13.27 -3.70
N VAL A 98 -2.98 -14.11 -2.65
CA VAL A 98 -2.16 -15.32 -2.48
C VAL A 98 -2.37 -16.36 -3.60
N LEU A 99 -3.54 -16.35 -4.27
CA LEU A 99 -3.85 -17.28 -5.37
C LEU A 99 -3.04 -16.96 -6.63
N PRO A 100 -3.10 -15.73 -7.21
CA PRO A 100 -2.21 -15.37 -8.31
C PRO A 100 -0.74 -15.45 -7.91
N MET A 101 -0.36 -15.13 -6.66
CA MET A 101 1.01 -15.31 -6.17
C MET A 101 1.47 -16.77 -6.26
N PHE A 102 0.65 -17.72 -5.79
CA PHE A 102 0.93 -19.15 -5.96
C PHE A 102 1.14 -19.52 -7.43
N LEU A 103 0.24 -19.07 -8.31
CA LEU A 103 0.28 -19.40 -9.73
C LEU A 103 1.51 -18.80 -10.44
N VAL A 104 1.90 -17.57 -10.07
CA VAL A 104 3.13 -16.91 -10.56
C VAL A 104 4.35 -17.72 -10.11
N ALA A 105 4.47 -18.00 -8.80
CA ALA A 105 5.60 -18.73 -8.26
C ALA A 105 5.68 -20.17 -8.82
N HIS A 106 4.55 -20.86 -8.99
CA HIS A 106 4.50 -22.18 -9.62
C HIS A 106 4.94 -22.12 -11.08
N ARG A 107 4.47 -21.12 -11.83
CA ARG A 107 4.89 -20.93 -13.24
C ARG A 107 6.39 -20.69 -13.37
N MET A 108 6.97 -19.92 -12.44
CA MET A 108 8.40 -19.59 -12.44
C MET A 108 9.30 -20.75 -12.01
N THR A 109 8.84 -21.57 -11.05
CA THR A 109 9.67 -22.59 -10.41
C THR A 109 9.35 -24.02 -10.85
N ALA A 110 8.18 -24.26 -11.45
CA ALA A 110 7.59 -25.56 -11.75
C ALA A 110 7.51 -26.50 -10.52
N ASP A 111 7.47 -25.93 -9.29
CA ASP A 111 7.45 -26.67 -8.04
C ASP A 111 6.39 -26.12 -7.08
N ASP A 112 5.39 -26.93 -6.75
CA ASP A 112 4.31 -26.56 -5.84
C ASP A 112 4.81 -26.17 -4.44
N ARG A 113 5.93 -26.71 -3.97
CA ARG A 113 6.48 -26.43 -2.63
C ARG A 113 6.96 -24.98 -2.53
N PHE A 114 7.69 -24.51 -3.54
CA PHE A 114 8.15 -23.13 -3.61
C PHE A 114 6.97 -22.16 -3.74
N ALA A 115 5.97 -22.55 -4.54
CA ALA A 115 4.77 -21.76 -4.77
C ALA A 115 3.90 -21.63 -3.50
N LEU A 116 3.70 -22.75 -2.78
CA LEU A 116 2.97 -22.73 -1.49
C LEU A 116 3.70 -21.89 -0.44
N PHE A 117 5.04 -22.01 -0.36
CA PHE A 117 5.82 -21.17 0.54
C PHE A 117 5.64 -19.68 0.20
N ALA A 118 5.75 -19.32 -1.08
CA ALA A 118 5.62 -17.93 -1.51
C ALA A 118 4.23 -17.36 -1.20
N ALA A 119 3.17 -18.14 -1.44
CA ALA A 119 1.80 -17.75 -1.11
C ALA A 119 1.59 -17.60 0.41
N ALA A 120 2.08 -18.57 1.21
CA ALA A 120 1.99 -18.53 2.67
C ALA A 120 2.82 -17.39 3.28
N PHE A 121 3.99 -17.12 2.73
CA PHE A 121 4.82 -15.97 3.11
C PHE A 121 4.06 -14.66 2.88
N LEU A 122 3.48 -14.47 1.67
CA LEU A 122 2.75 -13.26 1.32
C LEU A 122 1.48 -13.07 2.18
N ALA A 123 0.83 -14.17 2.57
CA ALA A 123 -0.36 -14.12 3.42
C ALA A 123 -0.12 -13.35 4.74
N GLY A 124 1.09 -13.47 5.31
CA GLY A 124 1.44 -12.85 6.59
C GLY A 124 2.54 -11.78 6.51
N ALA A 125 3.12 -11.51 5.34
CA ALA A 125 4.15 -10.47 5.23
C ALA A 125 3.56 -9.10 5.60
N ILE A 126 4.05 -8.51 6.70
CA ILE A 126 3.48 -7.28 7.29
C ILE A 126 3.21 -6.19 6.26
N PRO A 127 4.14 -5.82 5.33
CA PRO A 127 3.87 -4.76 4.37
C PRO A 127 2.64 -5.04 3.49
N VAL A 128 2.41 -6.31 3.16
CA VAL A 128 1.29 -6.75 2.30
C VAL A 128 0.02 -7.00 3.12
N ALA A 129 0.14 -7.73 4.24
CA ALA A 129 -1.01 -8.09 5.07
C ALA A 129 -1.69 -6.85 5.67
N TYR A 130 -0.88 -5.92 6.18
CA TYR A 130 -1.35 -4.67 6.76
C TYR A 130 -2.05 -3.79 5.72
N THR A 131 -1.41 -3.52 4.59
CA THR A 131 -2.02 -2.70 3.53
C THR A 131 -3.27 -3.33 2.94
N ALA A 132 -3.23 -4.64 2.67
CA ALA A 132 -4.37 -5.35 2.10
C ALA A 132 -5.51 -5.62 3.10
N ALA A 133 -5.34 -5.29 4.39
CA ALA A 133 -6.43 -5.25 5.36
C ALA A 133 -7.28 -3.97 5.23
N HIS A 134 -6.73 -2.91 4.63
CA HIS A 134 -7.45 -1.66 4.43
C HIS A 134 -8.46 -1.78 3.28
N THR A 135 -9.61 -1.15 3.47
CA THR A 135 -10.47 -0.81 2.35
C THR A 135 -9.84 0.35 1.59
N ALA A 136 -9.07 0.03 0.57
CA ALA A 136 -8.36 1.04 -0.22
C ALA A 136 -8.25 0.63 -1.69
N PRO A 137 -8.22 1.58 -2.64
CA PRO A 137 -7.97 1.28 -4.05
C PRO A 137 -6.65 0.53 -4.27
N ALA A 138 -5.64 0.76 -3.41
CA ALA A 138 -4.35 0.08 -3.41
C ALA A 138 -4.50 -1.45 -3.23
N THR A 139 -5.38 -1.89 -2.33
CA THR A 139 -5.63 -3.32 -2.04
C THR A 139 -6.16 -4.06 -3.28
N VAL A 140 -7.12 -3.47 -3.98
CA VAL A 140 -7.63 -4.02 -5.24
C VAL A 140 -6.56 -3.94 -6.33
N GLY A 141 -5.82 -2.83 -6.38
CA GLY A 141 -4.71 -2.62 -7.30
C GLY A 141 -3.61 -3.67 -7.17
N GLU A 142 -3.27 -4.10 -5.95
CA GLU A 142 -2.28 -5.15 -5.70
C GLU A 142 -2.75 -6.51 -6.25
N LEU A 143 -4.00 -6.90 -5.99
CA LEU A 143 -4.58 -8.11 -6.56
C LEU A 143 -4.52 -8.10 -8.09
N LEU A 144 -4.93 -6.97 -8.72
CA LEU A 144 -4.90 -6.79 -10.17
C LEU A 144 -3.45 -6.83 -10.71
N ALA A 145 -2.49 -6.23 -10.02
CA ALA A 145 -1.08 -6.28 -10.40
C ALA A 145 -0.55 -7.72 -10.39
N LEU A 146 -0.84 -8.51 -9.34
CA LEU A 146 -0.47 -9.92 -9.26
C LEU A 146 -1.14 -10.77 -10.37
N ALA A 147 -2.41 -10.53 -10.65
CA ALA A 147 -3.12 -11.17 -11.76
C ALA A 147 -2.52 -10.77 -13.12
N GLY A 148 -2.16 -9.50 -13.27
CA GLY A 148 -1.45 -8.98 -14.44
C GLY A 148 -0.09 -9.64 -14.63
N LEU A 149 0.71 -9.79 -13.57
CA LEU A 149 2.00 -10.49 -13.61
C LEU A 149 1.83 -11.96 -14.04
N LEU A 150 0.80 -12.65 -13.55
CA LEU A 150 0.49 -14.01 -13.97
C LEU A 150 0.21 -14.09 -15.47
N CYS A 151 -0.60 -13.18 -16.00
CA CYS A 151 -0.90 -13.11 -17.43
C CYS A 151 0.35 -12.72 -18.24
N PHE A 152 1.15 -11.78 -17.76
CA PHE A 152 2.38 -11.32 -18.42
C PHE A 152 3.40 -12.47 -18.55
N VAL A 153 3.64 -13.22 -17.48
CA VAL A 153 4.56 -14.38 -17.51
C VAL A 153 4.08 -15.43 -18.50
N ARG A 154 2.77 -15.63 -18.63
CA ARG A 154 2.19 -16.56 -19.61
C ARG A 154 2.29 -16.06 -21.06
N LEU A 155 2.27 -14.74 -21.26
CA LEU A 155 2.23 -14.12 -22.58
C LEU A 155 3.37 -14.56 -23.51
N ARG A 156 4.54 -14.82 -22.94
CA ARG A 156 5.71 -15.29 -23.67
C ARG A 156 5.44 -16.61 -24.41
N THR A 157 4.76 -17.54 -23.77
CA THR A 157 4.51 -18.89 -24.29
C THR A 157 3.11 -19.05 -24.91
N ASP A 158 2.12 -18.29 -24.40
CA ASP A 158 0.74 -18.36 -24.83
C ASP A 158 0.19 -16.96 -25.17
N GLY A 159 -0.02 -16.70 -26.47
CA GLY A 159 -0.56 -15.43 -26.95
C GLY A 159 -1.99 -15.16 -26.49
N ARG A 160 -2.76 -16.19 -26.08
CA ARG A 160 -4.12 -16.04 -25.56
C ARG A 160 -4.14 -15.27 -24.24
N ALA A 161 -3.02 -15.25 -23.51
CA ALA A 161 -2.86 -14.47 -22.28
C ALA A 161 -2.95 -12.94 -22.52
N MET A 162 -2.84 -12.46 -23.76
CA MET A 162 -2.93 -11.04 -24.09
C MET A 162 -4.29 -10.45 -23.71
N VAL A 163 -5.39 -11.14 -24.00
CA VAL A 163 -6.74 -10.61 -23.76
C VAL A 163 -6.99 -10.40 -22.26
N PRO A 164 -6.86 -11.41 -21.38
CA PRO A 164 -7.02 -11.19 -19.94
C PRO A 164 -6.00 -10.20 -19.38
N LEU A 165 -4.77 -10.15 -19.92
CA LEU A 165 -3.76 -9.17 -19.49
C LEU A 165 -4.21 -7.73 -19.80
N LEU A 166 -4.75 -7.46 -20.98
CA LEU A 166 -5.27 -6.14 -21.36
C LEU A 166 -6.48 -5.75 -20.50
N LEU A 167 -7.40 -6.69 -20.23
CA LEU A 167 -8.57 -6.43 -19.36
C LEU A 167 -8.13 -6.09 -17.93
N VAL A 168 -7.26 -6.91 -17.33
CA VAL A 168 -6.73 -6.65 -15.99
C VAL A 168 -5.99 -5.32 -15.94
N THR A 169 -5.21 -5.01 -16.97
CA THR A 169 -4.45 -3.75 -17.04
C THR A 169 -5.37 -2.55 -17.18
N ALA A 170 -6.40 -2.61 -18.01
CA ALA A 170 -7.39 -1.53 -18.13
C ALA A 170 -8.12 -1.28 -16.80
N THR A 171 -8.50 -2.36 -16.11
CA THR A 171 -9.10 -2.26 -14.77
C THR A 171 -8.10 -1.66 -13.77
N LEU A 172 -6.82 -2.06 -13.80
CA LEU A 172 -5.78 -1.54 -12.91
C LEU A 172 -5.54 -0.04 -13.15
N ILE A 173 -5.50 0.41 -14.41
CA ILE A 173 -5.40 1.82 -14.79
C ILE A 173 -6.51 2.65 -14.14
N ALA A 174 -7.74 2.13 -14.17
CA ALA A 174 -8.90 2.79 -13.60
C ALA A 174 -9.05 2.58 -12.09
N THR A 175 -8.20 1.78 -11.43
CA THR A 175 -8.34 1.46 -10.00
C THR A 175 -7.35 2.22 -9.13
N HIS A 176 -6.03 2.17 -9.45
CA HIS A 176 -5.03 2.76 -8.56
C HIS A 176 -3.72 3.11 -9.29
N HIS A 177 -3.38 4.38 -9.27
CA HIS A 177 -2.21 4.91 -10.01
C HIS A 177 -0.87 4.32 -9.53
N LEU A 178 -0.66 4.17 -8.22
CA LEU A 178 0.61 3.68 -7.68
C LEU A 178 0.80 2.18 -7.90
N SER A 179 -0.26 1.37 -7.78
CA SER A 179 -0.21 -0.05 -8.13
C SER A 179 0.09 -0.26 -9.61
N LEU A 180 -0.50 0.57 -10.47
CA LEU A 180 -0.22 0.60 -11.90
C LEU A 180 1.24 0.95 -12.17
N TYR A 181 1.79 1.95 -11.47
CA TYR A 181 3.21 2.33 -11.56
C TYR A 181 4.12 1.14 -11.21
N PHE A 182 3.87 0.44 -10.10
CA PHE A 182 4.68 -0.71 -9.71
C PHE A 182 4.57 -1.86 -10.71
N PHE A 183 3.38 -2.13 -11.22
CA PHE A 183 3.18 -3.11 -12.27
C PHE A 183 3.98 -2.75 -13.54
N LEU A 184 3.92 -1.48 -13.96
CA LEU A 184 4.64 -0.97 -15.11
C LEU A 184 6.16 -1.16 -14.96
N ILE A 185 6.75 -0.75 -13.83
CA ILE A 185 8.21 -0.90 -13.64
C ILE A 185 8.64 -2.37 -13.54
N MET A 186 7.80 -3.26 -13.00
CA MET A 186 8.08 -4.71 -13.00
C MET A 186 8.08 -5.28 -14.43
N VAL A 187 7.11 -4.91 -15.25
CA VAL A 187 7.05 -5.33 -16.66
C VAL A 187 8.29 -4.86 -17.42
N PHE A 188 8.64 -3.57 -17.32
CA PHE A 188 9.82 -3.02 -17.98
C PHE A 188 11.11 -3.61 -17.41
N GLY A 189 11.21 -3.78 -16.08
CA GLY A 189 12.36 -4.40 -15.42
C GLY A 189 12.64 -5.81 -15.92
N ALA A 190 11.59 -6.61 -16.14
CA ALA A 190 11.73 -7.95 -16.71
C ALA A 190 12.31 -7.91 -18.13
N ILE A 191 11.74 -7.07 -19.01
CA ILE A 191 12.18 -6.93 -20.41
C ILE A 191 13.62 -6.42 -20.49
N VAL A 192 13.92 -5.35 -19.73
CA VAL A 192 15.25 -4.71 -19.73
C VAL A 192 16.32 -5.66 -19.21
N LEU A 193 16.09 -6.30 -18.05
CA LEU A 193 17.10 -7.18 -17.49
C LEU A 193 17.39 -8.38 -18.39
N GLU A 194 16.36 -8.93 -19.03
CA GLU A 194 16.55 -10.01 -19.99
C GLU A 194 17.38 -9.54 -21.20
N GLY A 195 17.07 -8.37 -21.76
CA GLY A 195 17.82 -7.80 -22.88
C GLY A 195 19.28 -7.51 -22.52
N LEU A 196 19.56 -7.12 -21.27
CA LEU A 196 20.92 -6.88 -20.79
C LEU A 196 21.70 -8.18 -20.52
N ALA A 197 21.04 -9.22 -20.02
CA ALA A 197 21.70 -10.47 -19.63
C ALA A 197 21.94 -11.45 -20.79
N ARG A 198 21.13 -11.38 -21.84
CA ARG A 198 21.18 -12.29 -23.00
C ARG A 198 21.12 -11.51 -24.31
N PRO A 199 21.73 -12.03 -25.40
CA PRO A 199 21.51 -11.44 -26.73
C PRO A 199 20.02 -11.41 -27.06
N TRP A 200 19.51 -10.21 -27.35
CA TRP A 200 18.09 -10.03 -27.64
C TRP A 200 17.69 -10.76 -28.93
N ARG A 201 16.66 -11.57 -28.85
CA ARG A 201 16.09 -12.25 -30.00
C ARG A 201 14.62 -11.89 -30.16
N TRP A 202 14.24 -11.40 -31.31
CA TRP A 202 12.86 -11.04 -31.65
C TRP A 202 11.99 -12.30 -31.87
N THR A 203 11.82 -13.11 -30.84
CA THR A 203 10.86 -14.23 -30.86
C THR A 203 9.43 -13.68 -30.84
N ALA A 204 8.46 -14.51 -31.21
CA ALA A 204 7.04 -14.13 -31.13
C ALA A 204 6.62 -13.75 -29.69
N GLY A 205 7.21 -14.43 -28.68
CA GLY A 205 7.01 -14.08 -27.26
C GLY A 205 7.54 -12.71 -26.91
N ALA A 206 8.80 -12.41 -27.26
CA ALA A 206 9.43 -11.12 -27.00
C ALA A 206 8.69 -9.97 -27.70
N LYS A 207 8.21 -10.18 -28.93
CA LYS A 207 7.39 -9.18 -29.65
C LYS A 207 6.11 -8.88 -28.90
N ARG A 208 5.41 -9.92 -28.36
CA ARG A 208 4.18 -9.74 -27.58
C ARG A 208 4.44 -8.99 -26.27
N GLU A 209 5.52 -9.31 -25.56
CA GLU A 209 5.91 -8.61 -24.31
C GLU A 209 6.19 -7.13 -24.56
N VAL A 210 6.97 -6.79 -25.60
CA VAL A 210 7.27 -5.40 -25.96
C VAL A 210 6.03 -4.66 -26.44
N MET A 211 5.20 -5.30 -27.28
CA MET A 211 3.93 -4.72 -27.71
C MET A 211 3.03 -4.39 -26.51
N PHE A 212 2.87 -5.34 -25.59
CA PHE A 212 2.09 -5.12 -24.38
C PHE A 212 2.68 -3.97 -23.54
N ALA A 213 4.00 -3.96 -23.29
CA ALA A 213 4.67 -2.91 -22.52
C ALA A 213 4.47 -1.51 -23.15
N SER A 214 4.47 -1.44 -24.48
CA SER A 214 4.17 -0.19 -25.21
C SER A 214 2.72 0.25 -25.02
N VAL A 215 1.76 -0.67 -25.12
CA VAL A 215 0.34 -0.38 -24.87
C VAL A 215 0.11 0.05 -23.42
N LEU A 216 0.72 -0.66 -22.45
CA LEU A 216 0.66 -0.32 -21.03
C LEU A 216 1.20 1.09 -20.79
N LEU A 217 2.35 1.44 -21.35
CA LEU A 217 2.96 2.76 -21.20
C LEU A 217 2.07 3.85 -21.77
N VAL A 218 1.66 3.71 -23.04
CA VAL A 218 0.81 4.70 -23.71
C VAL A 218 -0.53 4.86 -23.00
N GLY A 219 -1.18 3.75 -22.63
CA GLY A 219 -2.45 3.76 -21.91
C GLY A 219 -2.35 4.44 -20.54
N THR A 220 -1.27 4.17 -19.79
CA THR A 220 -1.01 4.80 -18.50
C THR A 220 -0.86 6.31 -18.62
N PHE A 221 0.00 6.78 -19.52
CA PHE A 221 0.21 8.22 -19.70
C PHE A 221 -1.02 8.92 -20.30
N ALA A 222 -1.72 8.29 -21.24
CA ALA A 222 -2.96 8.83 -21.79
C ALA A 222 -4.02 9.04 -20.69
N TYR A 223 -4.13 8.07 -19.77
CA TYR A 223 -5.06 8.17 -18.65
C TYR A 223 -4.65 9.25 -17.64
N TRP A 224 -3.39 9.24 -17.19
CA TRP A 224 -2.92 10.16 -16.17
C TRP A 224 -2.86 11.61 -16.63
N LEU A 225 -2.47 11.85 -17.88
CA LEU A 225 -2.31 13.21 -18.42
C LEU A 225 -3.56 13.72 -19.12
N GLY A 226 -4.35 12.82 -19.72
CA GLY A 226 -5.53 13.19 -20.50
C GLY A 226 -6.83 13.18 -19.71
N TYR A 227 -7.07 12.14 -18.90
CA TYR A 227 -8.32 11.96 -18.17
C TYR A 227 -8.22 12.37 -16.70
N ALA A 228 -7.23 11.90 -15.96
CA ALA A 228 -7.10 12.15 -14.53
C ALA A 228 -6.50 13.55 -14.25
N THR A 229 -7.26 14.60 -14.54
CA THR A 229 -6.79 16.00 -14.47
C THR A 229 -6.36 16.40 -13.07
N THR A 230 -7.13 16.04 -12.04
CA THR A 230 -6.77 16.33 -10.64
C THR A 230 -5.52 15.56 -10.18
N PHE A 231 -5.29 14.35 -10.69
CA PHE A 231 -4.04 13.63 -10.44
C PHE A 231 -2.85 14.41 -11.01
N ARG A 232 -2.96 14.87 -12.26
CA ARG A 232 -1.93 15.69 -12.89
C ARG A 232 -1.66 16.99 -12.11
N GLU A 233 -2.71 17.64 -11.63
CA GLU A 233 -2.63 18.96 -10.98
C GLU A 233 -2.24 18.89 -9.50
N SER A 234 -2.56 17.79 -8.80
CA SER A 234 -2.32 17.66 -7.35
C SER A 234 -1.08 16.82 -7.03
N ILE A 235 -0.81 15.75 -7.77
CA ILE A 235 0.24 14.78 -7.42
C ILE A 235 1.56 15.10 -8.15
N LEU A 236 1.49 15.44 -9.44
CA LEU A 236 2.71 15.67 -10.21
C LEU A 236 3.53 16.91 -9.77
N PRO A 237 2.94 18.01 -9.28
CA PRO A 237 3.69 19.14 -8.75
C PRO A 237 4.55 18.80 -7.51
N ASP A 238 4.19 17.75 -6.75
CA ASP A 238 4.95 17.29 -5.58
C ASP A 238 6.26 16.57 -5.92
N VAL A 239 6.58 16.43 -7.21
CA VAL A 239 7.88 15.94 -7.65
C VAL A 239 8.94 17.01 -7.44
N ASN A 240 10.08 16.66 -6.81
CA ASN A 240 11.16 17.60 -6.51
C ASN A 240 11.91 18.12 -7.76
N ILE A 241 11.62 17.57 -8.94
CA ILE A 241 12.18 18.01 -10.22
C ILE A 241 11.20 18.97 -10.88
N GLN A 242 11.62 20.23 -11.01
CA GLN A 242 10.80 21.23 -11.72
C GLN A 242 11.47 21.60 -13.06
N PRO A 243 10.68 21.75 -14.13
CA PRO A 243 9.23 21.50 -14.18
C PRO A 243 8.90 20.00 -14.13
N TRP A 244 7.78 19.62 -13.52
CA TRP A 244 7.36 18.22 -13.30
C TRP A 244 7.31 17.37 -14.59
N TRP A 245 7.06 17.98 -15.74
CA TRP A 245 7.06 17.26 -17.02
C TRP A 245 8.47 16.76 -17.39
N ALA A 246 9.54 17.42 -16.91
CA ALA A 246 10.92 16.94 -17.11
C ALA A 246 11.13 15.58 -16.39
N PHE A 247 10.54 15.41 -15.21
CA PHE A 247 10.54 14.11 -14.51
C PHE A 247 9.85 13.02 -15.37
N LEU A 248 8.69 13.33 -15.95
CA LEU A 248 7.99 12.37 -16.82
C LEU A 248 8.80 12.06 -18.08
N ALA A 249 9.52 13.04 -18.63
CA ALA A 249 10.39 12.85 -19.81
C ALA A 249 11.61 11.96 -19.52
N LEU A 250 12.09 11.90 -18.27
CA LEU A 250 13.20 11.01 -17.88
C LEU A 250 12.86 9.54 -18.07
N PHE A 251 11.58 9.16 -17.92
CA PHE A 251 11.16 7.77 -18.09
C PHE A 251 11.32 7.27 -19.53
N PRO A 252 10.71 7.89 -20.57
CA PRO A 252 10.95 7.48 -21.96
C PRO A 252 12.41 7.67 -22.38
N ALA A 253 13.09 8.72 -21.91
CA ALA A 253 14.52 8.91 -22.20
C ALA A 253 15.37 7.77 -21.62
N GLY A 254 15.09 7.35 -20.38
CA GLY A 254 15.72 6.18 -19.76
C GLY A 254 15.46 4.88 -20.52
N LEU A 255 14.22 4.67 -21.00
CA LEU A 255 13.88 3.51 -21.83
C LEU A 255 14.62 3.52 -23.18
N LEU A 256 14.75 4.67 -23.83
CA LEU A 256 15.49 4.81 -25.09
C LEU A 256 16.98 4.53 -24.87
N LEU A 257 17.57 5.05 -23.80
CA LEU A 257 18.95 4.76 -23.41
C LEU A 257 19.16 3.27 -23.15
N LEU A 258 18.30 2.65 -22.35
CA LEU A 258 18.35 1.21 -22.06
C LEU A 258 18.14 0.38 -23.32
N GLY A 259 17.22 0.77 -24.20
CA GLY A 259 17.02 0.15 -25.52
C GLY A 259 18.27 0.22 -26.39
N GLY A 260 18.95 1.37 -26.42
CA GLY A 260 20.23 1.56 -27.10
C GLY A 260 21.33 0.68 -26.52
N ILE A 261 21.43 0.58 -25.19
CA ILE A 261 22.37 -0.32 -24.49
C ILE A 261 22.07 -1.78 -24.84
N ILE A 262 20.81 -2.22 -24.78
CA ILE A 262 20.41 -3.59 -25.16
C ILE A 262 20.78 -3.88 -26.61
N PHE A 263 20.53 -2.93 -27.53
CA PHE A 263 20.88 -3.06 -28.93
C PHE A 263 22.40 -3.17 -29.13
N ALA A 264 23.17 -2.29 -28.52
CA ALA A 264 24.64 -2.36 -28.57
C ALA A 264 25.15 -3.67 -27.97
N ARG A 265 24.56 -4.08 -26.83
CA ARG A 265 24.87 -5.33 -26.14
C ARG A 265 24.58 -6.57 -26.98
N SER A 266 23.52 -6.57 -27.80
CA SER A 266 23.16 -7.69 -28.65
C SER A 266 24.24 -8.05 -29.67
N ARG A 267 25.15 -7.10 -29.96
CA ARG A 267 26.30 -7.28 -30.85
C ARG A 267 27.53 -7.88 -30.16
N VAL A 268 27.53 -7.99 -28.82
CA VAL A 268 28.65 -8.54 -28.04
C VAL A 268 28.41 -10.02 -27.76
N THR A 269 29.43 -10.85 -27.94
CA THR A 269 29.35 -12.32 -27.77
C THR A 269 29.35 -12.78 -26.31
N TRP A 270 29.58 -11.87 -25.35
CA TRP A 270 29.62 -12.24 -23.92
C TRP A 270 28.26 -12.77 -23.45
N ARG A 271 28.27 -13.88 -22.75
CA ARG A 271 27.08 -14.51 -22.17
C ARG A 271 27.26 -14.65 -20.68
N TYR A 272 26.25 -14.20 -19.92
CA TYR A 272 26.19 -14.49 -18.50
C TYR A 272 26.04 -16.02 -18.30
N ARG A 273 26.99 -16.62 -17.56
CA ARG A 273 26.96 -18.04 -17.20
C ARG A 273 26.98 -18.15 -15.67
N PRO A 274 25.83 -18.37 -15.04
CA PRO A 274 25.77 -18.55 -13.60
C PRO A 274 26.46 -19.84 -13.18
N THR A 275 27.16 -19.82 -12.03
CA THR A 275 27.77 -21.00 -11.42
C THR A 275 26.91 -21.46 -10.26
N TYR A 276 26.55 -22.74 -10.23
CA TYR A 276 25.72 -23.31 -9.15
C TYR A 276 26.45 -23.19 -7.81
N PRO A 277 25.84 -22.61 -6.78
CA PRO A 277 26.52 -22.33 -5.52
C PRO A 277 26.66 -23.58 -4.64
N ALA A 278 27.81 -23.72 -3.97
CA ALA A 278 27.98 -24.68 -2.88
C ALA A 278 27.29 -24.17 -1.61
N LEU A 279 26.92 -25.07 -0.69
CA LEU A 279 26.14 -24.78 0.53
C LEU A 279 26.67 -23.58 1.36
N ARG A 280 28.00 -23.46 1.51
CA ARG A 280 28.62 -22.37 2.31
C ARG A 280 28.19 -20.99 1.83
N ARG A 281 28.05 -20.75 0.52
CA ARG A 281 27.71 -19.44 -0.04
C ARG A 281 26.26 -19.01 0.25
N PRO A 282 25.22 -19.83 -0.03
CA PRO A 282 23.86 -19.45 0.33
C PRO A 282 23.62 -19.44 1.84
N ALA A 283 24.27 -20.30 2.63
CA ALA A 283 24.18 -20.27 4.10
C ALA A 283 24.78 -18.98 4.68
N SER A 284 25.96 -18.55 4.19
CA SER A 284 26.54 -17.26 4.62
C SER A 284 25.69 -16.06 4.18
N ALA A 285 25.04 -16.14 3.01
CA ALA A 285 24.13 -15.09 2.55
C ALA A 285 22.90 -14.97 3.46
N TYR A 286 22.33 -16.09 3.90
CA TYR A 286 21.25 -16.11 4.90
C TYR A 286 21.68 -15.46 6.21
N ALA A 287 22.80 -15.91 6.78
CA ALA A 287 23.31 -15.36 8.05
C ALA A 287 23.62 -13.86 7.95
N ALA A 288 24.22 -13.42 6.85
CA ALA A 288 24.49 -12.02 6.60
C ALA A 288 23.20 -11.20 6.49
N ALA A 289 22.17 -11.72 5.82
CA ALA A 289 20.87 -11.05 5.71
C ALA A 289 20.20 -10.90 7.08
N VAL A 290 20.14 -11.97 7.88
CA VAL A 290 19.64 -11.90 9.27
C VAL A 290 20.38 -10.84 10.06
N GLY A 291 21.72 -10.88 10.05
CA GLY A 291 22.54 -9.92 10.80
C GLY A 291 22.32 -8.47 10.35
N THR A 292 22.29 -8.23 9.04
CA THR A 292 22.08 -6.89 8.49
C THR A 292 20.70 -6.34 8.85
N ILE A 293 19.63 -7.13 8.68
CA ILE A 293 18.28 -6.66 8.98
C ILE A 293 18.12 -6.44 10.50
N PHE A 294 18.72 -7.31 11.32
CA PHE A 294 18.73 -7.14 12.77
C PHE A 294 19.44 -5.83 13.18
N ILE A 295 20.60 -5.52 12.60
CA ILE A 295 21.33 -4.27 12.85
C ILE A 295 20.46 -3.06 12.45
N ILE A 296 19.81 -3.10 11.27
CA ILE A 296 18.89 -2.04 10.85
C ILE A 296 17.75 -1.87 11.84
N GLY A 297 17.18 -2.97 12.33
CA GLY A 297 16.14 -2.95 13.36
C GLY A 297 16.61 -2.28 14.65
N VAL A 298 17.78 -2.65 15.17
CA VAL A 298 18.38 -2.04 16.38
C VAL A 298 18.64 -0.54 16.17
N VAL A 299 19.19 -0.17 15.02
CA VAL A 299 19.41 1.25 14.68
C VAL A 299 18.08 2.01 14.65
N SER A 300 17.03 1.43 14.08
CA SER A 300 15.69 2.06 14.02
C SER A 300 15.07 2.28 15.41
N VAL A 301 15.43 1.45 16.40
CA VAL A 301 15.01 1.64 17.81
C VAL A 301 15.82 2.75 18.49
N VAL A 302 17.15 2.73 18.33
CA VAL A 302 18.05 3.61 19.06
C VAL A 302 18.13 5.00 18.44
N VAL A 303 18.33 5.06 17.14
CA VAL A 303 18.54 6.32 16.38
C VAL A 303 17.23 6.84 15.80
N GLY A 304 16.34 5.93 15.38
CA GLY A 304 15.12 6.22 14.62
C GLY A 304 15.21 5.79 13.16
N VAL A 305 14.09 5.87 12.48
CA VAL A 305 14.00 5.55 11.04
C VAL A 305 14.57 6.74 10.25
N PRO A 306 15.59 6.53 9.41
CA PRO A 306 16.23 7.60 8.66
C PRO A 306 15.22 8.42 7.83
N GLY A 307 15.32 9.74 7.93
CA GLY A 307 14.40 10.67 7.23
C GLY A 307 13.06 10.89 7.91
N THR A 308 12.87 10.34 9.12
CA THR A 308 11.65 10.53 9.92
C THR A 308 12.01 10.89 11.36
N THR A 309 11.04 11.38 12.13
CA THR A 309 11.16 11.57 13.59
C THR A 309 10.77 10.31 14.38
N PHE A 310 10.37 9.26 13.67
CA PHE A 310 9.83 8.04 14.26
C PHE A 310 10.92 7.08 14.76
N ARG A 311 10.72 6.53 15.97
CA ARG A 311 11.51 5.42 16.53
C ARG A 311 10.63 4.20 16.67
N VAL A 312 11.12 3.05 16.20
CA VAL A 312 10.43 1.78 16.38
C VAL A 312 10.47 1.40 17.86
N PRO A 313 9.34 1.10 18.52
CA PRO A 313 9.37 0.58 19.88
C PRO A 313 10.14 -0.74 19.94
N ALA A 314 10.96 -0.95 20.96
CA ALA A 314 11.74 -2.20 21.11
C ALA A 314 10.85 -3.45 21.08
N THR A 315 9.67 -3.38 21.71
CA THR A 315 8.65 -4.44 21.65
C THR A 315 8.09 -4.66 20.24
N GLY A 316 8.04 -3.61 19.43
CA GLY A 316 7.61 -3.69 18.02
C GLY A 316 8.52 -4.56 17.18
N LEU A 317 9.82 -4.62 17.48
CA LEU A 317 10.76 -5.48 16.75
C LEU A 317 10.38 -6.96 16.81
N LEU A 318 9.75 -7.42 17.89
CA LEU A 318 9.35 -8.82 18.05
C LEU A 318 8.35 -9.24 16.97
N TYR A 319 7.50 -8.33 16.53
CA TYR A 319 6.54 -8.60 15.45
C TYR A 319 7.22 -8.83 14.09
N PHE A 320 8.41 -8.25 13.89
CA PHE A 320 9.16 -8.41 12.65
C PHE A 320 10.06 -9.64 12.60
N VAL A 321 10.33 -10.29 13.75
CA VAL A 321 11.24 -11.45 13.81
C VAL A 321 10.86 -12.57 12.85
N PRO A 322 9.60 -13.07 12.79
CA PRO A 322 9.23 -14.10 11.83
C PRO A 322 9.46 -13.67 10.38
N LEU A 323 9.08 -12.44 10.04
CA LEU A 323 9.30 -11.87 8.71
C LEU A 323 10.79 -11.82 8.37
N VAL A 324 11.64 -11.33 9.26
CA VAL A 324 13.09 -11.22 9.06
C VAL A 324 13.71 -12.58 8.80
N LEU A 325 13.36 -13.58 9.60
CA LEU A 325 13.89 -14.93 9.44
C LEU A 325 13.47 -15.57 8.11
N LEU A 326 12.21 -15.42 7.73
CA LEU A 326 11.68 -15.94 6.46
C LEU A 326 12.25 -15.17 5.27
N LEU A 327 12.30 -13.84 5.34
CA LEU A 327 12.80 -12.97 4.29
C LEU A 327 14.29 -13.20 4.01
N SER A 328 15.07 -13.52 5.04
CA SER A 328 16.51 -13.79 4.90
C SER A 328 16.81 -14.99 4.01
N PHE A 329 15.88 -15.94 3.85
CA PHE A 329 16.00 -16.99 2.84
C PHE A 329 16.05 -16.43 1.41
N ALA A 330 15.50 -15.24 1.16
CA ALA A 330 15.56 -14.62 -0.17
C ALA A 330 17.00 -14.35 -0.62
N ALA A 331 17.90 -13.96 0.31
CA ALA A 331 19.32 -13.77 0.00
C ALA A 331 20.01 -15.06 -0.47
N SER A 332 19.59 -16.20 0.11
CA SER A 332 20.05 -17.52 -0.37
C SER A 332 19.44 -17.88 -1.70
N GLY A 333 18.14 -17.70 -1.83
CA GLY A 333 17.36 -18.11 -3.01
C GLY A 333 17.71 -17.32 -4.26
N ARG A 334 18.04 -16.04 -4.12
CA ARG A 334 18.48 -15.18 -5.22
C ARG A 334 19.59 -15.81 -6.06
N ARG A 335 20.48 -16.59 -5.45
CA ARG A 335 21.59 -17.28 -6.12
C ARG A 335 21.16 -18.46 -6.99
N PHE A 336 19.93 -18.97 -6.81
CA PHE A 336 19.39 -20.09 -7.57
C PHE A 336 18.40 -19.67 -8.65
N VAL A 337 17.89 -18.46 -8.58
CA VAL A 337 16.89 -17.97 -9.54
C VAL A 337 17.44 -17.89 -10.96
N ASP A 338 18.74 -17.62 -11.11
CA ASP A 338 19.41 -17.57 -12.41
C ASP A 338 19.40 -18.92 -13.17
N PHE A 339 19.08 -20.03 -12.48
CA PHE A 339 18.94 -21.37 -13.07
C PHE A 339 17.50 -21.71 -13.46
N LEU A 340 16.53 -20.83 -13.18
CA LEU A 340 15.15 -20.99 -13.62
C LEU A 340 14.98 -20.46 -15.04
N ALA A 341 14.01 -21.03 -15.77
CA ALA A 341 13.72 -20.62 -17.14
C ALA A 341 13.40 -19.13 -17.26
N ASP A 342 12.55 -18.64 -16.35
CA ASP A 342 12.08 -17.27 -16.30
C ASP A 342 12.69 -16.46 -15.12
N GLY A 343 13.81 -16.94 -14.56
CA GLY A 343 14.46 -16.35 -13.39
C GLY A 343 14.92 -14.90 -13.61
N LEU A 344 15.28 -14.53 -14.84
CA LEU A 344 15.63 -13.15 -15.18
C LEU A 344 14.46 -12.19 -15.05
N GLN A 345 13.21 -12.63 -15.27
CA GLN A 345 12.03 -11.78 -15.06
C GLN A 345 11.87 -11.43 -13.58
N VAL A 346 11.95 -12.43 -12.68
CA VAL A 346 11.85 -12.19 -11.22
C VAL A 346 12.97 -11.28 -10.73
N ASN A 347 14.21 -11.48 -11.24
CA ASN A 347 15.33 -10.58 -10.96
C ASN A 347 15.06 -9.16 -11.49
N GLY A 348 14.44 -9.04 -12.66
CA GLY A 348 14.03 -7.77 -13.25
C GLY A 348 13.03 -7.02 -12.37
N TRP A 349 12.03 -7.72 -11.85
CA TRP A 349 11.09 -7.14 -10.88
C TRP A 349 11.80 -6.61 -9.64
N PHE A 350 12.66 -7.44 -9.05
CA PHE A 350 13.39 -7.07 -7.85
C PHE A 350 14.30 -5.83 -8.07
N VAL A 351 15.09 -5.83 -9.14
CA VAL A 351 16.03 -4.74 -9.44
C VAL A 351 15.28 -3.45 -9.79
N ALA A 352 14.20 -3.55 -10.56
CA ALA A 352 13.39 -2.39 -10.94
C ALA A 352 12.71 -1.75 -9.73
N LEU A 353 12.09 -2.55 -8.85
CA LEU A 353 11.46 -2.07 -7.63
C LEU A 353 12.47 -1.45 -6.66
N LEU A 354 13.65 -2.08 -6.49
CA LEU A 354 14.71 -1.54 -5.64
C LEU A 354 15.27 -0.23 -6.21
N GLY A 355 15.52 -0.18 -7.52
CA GLY A 355 15.95 1.04 -8.20
C GLY A 355 14.92 2.17 -8.09
N SER A 356 13.65 1.83 -8.26
CA SER A 356 12.54 2.79 -8.06
C SER A 356 12.44 3.28 -6.61
N ALA A 357 12.66 2.42 -5.62
CA ALA A 357 12.68 2.84 -4.22
C ALA A 357 13.80 3.87 -3.95
N VAL A 358 15.00 3.64 -4.51
CA VAL A 358 16.12 4.59 -4.41
C VAL A 358 15.78 5.92 -5.08
N VAL A 359 15.19 5.88 -6.28
CA VAL A 359 14.73 7.10 -6.97
C VAL A 359 13.62 7.80 -6.17
N GLY A 360 12.67 7.04 -5.63
CA GLY A 360 11.61 7.58 -4.78
C GLY A 360 12.15 8.34 -3.58
N ILE A 361 13.12 7.78 -2.87
CA ILE A 361 13.76 8.44 -1.71
C ILE A 361 14.50 9.72 -2.15
N ALA A 362 15.22 9.67 -3.28
CA ALA A 362 16.10 10.77 -3.69
C ALA A 362 15.35 11.92 -4.39
N VAL A 363 14.29 11.62 -5.16
CA VAL A 363 13.72 12.56 -6.12
C VAL A 363 12.25 12.88 -5.87
N ALA A 364 11.44 11.89 -5.49
CA ALA A 364 10.01 12.04 -5.42
C ALA A 364 9.39 11.30 -4.22
N PRO A 365 9.82 11.59 -2.97
CA PRO A 365 9.41 10.82 -1.80
C PRO A 365 7.90 10.91 -1.50
N ARG A 366 7.26 12.02 -1.85
CA ARG A 366 5.81 12.22 -1.66
C ARG A 366 4.98 11.53 -2.74
N VAL A 367 5.48 11.43 -3.97
CA VAL A 367 4.76 10.84 -5.11
C VAL A 367 4.96 9.32 -5.18
N LEU A 368 6.20 8.86 -5.09
CA LEU A 368 6.54 7.44 -5.22
C LEU A 368 6.43 6.66 -3.91
N ILE A 369 6.22 7.33 -2.80
CA ILE A 369 5.97 6.76 -1.47
C ILE A 369 6.90 5.57 -1.19
N PRO A 370 8.14 5.78 -0.72
CA PRO A 370 9.16 4.73 -0.63
C PRO A 370 8.75 3.48 0.14
N TYR A 371 7.94 3.60 1.21
CA TYR A 371 7.50 2.44 1.99
C TYR A 371 6.53 1.53 1.21
N ARG A 372 5.77 2.05 0.24
CA ARG A 372 4.90 1.24 -0.63
C ARG A 372 5.69 0.28 -1.53
N HIS A 373 6.96 0.60 -1.82
CA HIS A 373 7.83 -0.33 -2.54
C HIS A 373 8.05 -1.63 -1.75
N ALA A 374 8.02 -1.59 -0.41
CA ALA A 374 8.17 -2.79 0.41
C ALA A 374 7.05 -3.82 0.14
N GLU A 375 5.82 -3.38 -0.11
CA GLU A 375 4.69 -4.25 -0.47
C GLU A 375 4.99 -5.05 -1.73
N TYR A 376 5.34 -4.36 -2.80
CA TYR A 376 5.60 -4.98 -4.12
C TYR A 376 6.92 -5.76 -4.15
N LEU A 377 7.93 -5.35 -3.37
CA LEU A 377 9.17 -6.11 -3.19
C LEU A 377 8.92 -7.49 -2.54
N MET A 378 7.86 -7.64 -1.72
CA MET A 378 7.52 -8.95 -1.16
C MET A 378 7.22 -9.99 -2.25
N VAL A 379 6.77 -9.59 -3.45
CA VAL A 379 6.46 -10.52 -4.56
C VAL A 379 7.71 -11.28 -5.02
N PRO A 380 8.76 -10.63 -5.55
CA PRO A 380 9.99 -11.34 -5.93
C PRO A 380 10.71 -11.95 -4.72
N LEU A 381 10.68 -11.31 -3.55
CA LEU A 381 11.33 -11.80 -2.34
C LEU A 381 10.69 -13.07 -1.79
N ALA A 382 9.37 -13.22 -1.88
CA ALA A 382 8.67 -14.45 -1.51
C ALA A 382 9.08 -15.63 -2.39
N ILE A 383 9.24 -15.41 -3.71
CA ILE A 383 9.74 -16.43 -4.63
C ILE A 383 11.18 -16.82 -4.27
N PHE A 384 12.05 -15.81 -4.07
CA PHE A 384 13.43 -16.07 -3.66
C PHE A 384 13.49 -16.80 -2.32
N ALA A 385 12.68 -16.42 -1.33
CA ALA A 385 12.66 -17.04 -0.01
C ALA A 385 12.23 -18.52 -0.09
N GLY A 386 11.19 -18.83 -0.84
CA GLY A 386 10.76 -20.21 -1.05
C GLY A 386 11.84 -21.07 -1.69
N ILE A 387 12.49 -20.56 -2.74
CA ILE A 387 13.61 -21.25 -3.40
C ILE A 387 14.76 -21.41 -2.40
N GLY A 388 15.13 -20.34 -1.67
CA GLY A 388 16.24 -20.33 -0.73
C GLY A 388 16.07 -21.36 0.38
N PHE A 389 14.89 -21.42 0.99
CA PHE A 389 14.59 -22.37 2.04
C PHE A 389 14.76 -23.81 1.57
N PHE A 390 14.08 -24.22 0.50
CA PHE A 390 14.14 -25.62 0.05
C PHE A 390 15.51 -25.99 -0.52
N ARG A 391 16.19 -25.08 -1.23
CA ARG A 391 17.54 -25.34 -1.74
C ARG A 391 18.58 -25.48 -0.63
N LEU A 392 18.46 -24.72 0.47
CA LEU A 392 19.30 -24.92 1.64
C LEU A 392 19.08 -26.29 2.28
N LEU A 393 17.82 -26.76 2.40
CA LEU A 393 17.53 -28.10 2.90
C LEU A 393 18.16 -29.20 2.02
N ASP A 394 18.04 -29.04 0.69
CA ASP A 394 18.57 -30.00 -0.27
C ASP A 394 20.11 -30.03 -0.24
N LEU A 395 20.78 -28.88 -0.21
CA LEU A 395 22.24 -28.75 -0.14
C LEU A 395 22.82 -29.21 1.20
N ALA A 396 22.08 -29.04 2.28
CA ALA A 396 22.47 -29.53 3.61
C ALA A 396 22.26 -31.05 3.76
N GLY A 397 21.72 -31.72 2.73
CA GLY A 397 21.47 -33.17 2.76
C GLY A 397 20.46 -33.60 3.81
N LEU A 398 19.56 -32.70 4.23
CA LEU A 398 18.57 -33.01 5.26
C LEU A 398 17.55 -34.01 4.74
N SER A 399 17.42 -35.14 5.44
CA SER A 399 16.49 -36.23 5.13
C SER A 399 15.76 -36.71 6.39
N GLY A 400 14.73 -37.53 6.20
CA GLY A 400 13.96 -38.13 7.30
C GLY A 400 13.49 -37.12 8.34
N GLY A 401 13.63 -37.43 9.63
CA GLY A 401 13.17 -36.61 10.74
C GLY A 401 13.76 -35.19 10.79
N LYS A 402 15.02 -35.01 10.36
CA LYS A 402 15.64 -33.66 10.30
C LYS A 402 14.96 -32.76 9.29
N ARG A 403 14.58 -33.29 8.15
CA ARG A 403 13.83 -32.54 7.13
C ARG A 403 12.42 -32.20 7.63
N THR A 404 11.74 -33.16 8.27
CA THR A 404 10.42 -32.94 8.87
C THR A 404 10.48 -31.87 9.95
N LEU A 405 11.49 -31.88 10.82
CA LEU A 405 11.69 -30.85 11.84
C LEU A 405 11.89 -29.46 11.19
N ALA A 406 12.73 -29.33 10.18
CA ALA A 406 12.97 -28.07 9.48
C ALA A 406 11.71 -27.53 8.80
N LEU A 407 10.90 -28.42 8.19
CA LEU A 407 9.59 -28.03 7.64
C LEU A 407 8.61 -27.60 8.74
N GLY A 408 8.58 -28.29 9.88
CA GLY A 408 7.78 -27.91 11.04
C GLY A 408 8.15 -26.53 11.57
N VAL A 409 9.44 -26.26 11.77
CA VAL A 409 9.93 -24.93 12.21
C VAL A 409 9.54 -23.85 11.20
N CYS A 410 9.70 -24.12 9.90
CA CYS A 410 9.29 -23.19 8.84
C CYS A 410 7.77 -22.91 8.89
N SER A 411 6.95 -23.95 9.09
CA SER A 411 5.50 -23.80 9.21
C SER A 411 5.12 -22.95 10.42
N VAL A 412 5.80 -23.12 11.57
CA VAL A 412 5.62 -22.29 12.76
C VAL A 412 6.02 -20.83 12.47
N LEU A 413 7.12 -20.60 11.75
CA LEU A 413 7.53 -19.26 11.36
C LEU A 413 6.53 -18.61 10.41
N LEU A 414 5.99 -19.35 9.45
CA LEU A 414 4.93 -18.85 8.54
C LEU A 414 3.64 -18.52 9.30
N ALA A 415 3.25 -19.36 10.26
CA ALA A 415 2.09 -19.09 11.12
C ALA A 415 2.34 -17.87 12.02
N ALA A 416 3.53 -17.75 12.62
CA ALA A 416 3.91 -16.59 13.42
C ALA A 416 3.95 -15.31 12.57
N ASN A 417 4.44 -15.39 11.33
CA ASN A 417 4.40 -14.28 10.38
C ASN A 417 2.95 -13.86 10.05
N ALA A 418 2.04 -14.82 9.90
CA ALA A 418 0.63 -14.52 9.66
C ALA A 418 -0.02 -13.81 10.87
N VAL A 419 0.25 -14.28 12.09
CA VAL A 419 -0.23 -13.63 13.33
C VAL A 419 0.35 -12.23 13.49
N ALA A 420 1.61 -12.03 13.10
CA ALA A 420 2.28 -10.73 13.12
C ALA A 420 1.87 -9.81 11.96
N GLY A 421 1.11 -10.29 10.99
CA GLY A 421 0.77 -9.55 9.76
C GLY A 421 0.03 -8.24 10.00
N ILE A 422 -0.71 -8.14 11.10
CA ILE A 422 -1.35 -6.90 11.57
C ILE A 422 -0.75 -6.55 12.93
N PRO A 423 0.22 -5.65 12.99
CA PRO A 423 0.83 -5.23 14.25
C PRO A 423 -0.17 -4.44 15.10
N PRO A 424 -0.06 -4.50 16.44
CA PRO A 424 -0.92 -3.71 17.32
C PRO A 424 -0.79 -2.21 17.04
N PRO A 425 -1.85 -1.42 17.26
CA PRO A 425 -1.83 0.04 17.05
C PRO A 425 -0.68 0.77 17.76
N SER A 426 -0.27 0.29 18.94
CA SER A 426 0.86 0.84 19.69
C SER A 426 2.20 0.77 18.95
N THR A 427 2.34 -0.10 17.94
CA THR A 427 3.56 -0.23 17.14
C THR A 427 3.55 0.65 15.89
N LEU A 428 2.43 1.30 15.58
CA LEU A 428 2.18 2.08 14.36
C LEU A 428 2.51 3.57 14.52
N ALA A 429 3.44 3.93 15.39
CA ALA A 429 3.89 5.31 15.58
C ALA A 429 2.78 6.28 16.00
N GLY A 430 1.77 5.76 16.71
CA GLY A 430 0.58 6.53 17.04
C GLY A 430 -0.34 6.76 15.83
N TRP A 431 -0.05 6.27 14.62
CA TRP A 431 -0.97 6.36 13.48
C TRP A 431 -2.21 5.51 13.76
N ARG A 432 -3.39 6.13 13.66
CA ARG A 432 -4.66 5.46 13.92
C ARG A 432 -5.29 5.02 12.60
N GLU A 433 -5.42 3.73 12.44
CA GLU A 433 -6.09 3.13 11.29
C GLU A 433 -7.53 2.71 11.57
N GLY A 434 -7.85 2.43 12.84
CA GLY A 434 -9.15 1.92 13.23
C GLY A 434 -10.14 3.00 13.64
N THR A 435 -11.36 2.92 13.14
CA THR A 435 -12.51 3.75 13.55
C THR A 435 -13.43 2.95 14.45
N ILE A 436 -13.76 3.48 15.62
CA ILE A 436 -14.65 2.86 16.61
C ILE A 436 -16.07 3.46 16.54
N PRO A 437 -17.11 2.78 17.02
CA PRO A 437 -18.48 3.29 16.99
C PRO A 437 -18.63 4.67 17.63
N SER A 438 -18.01 4.89 18.79
CA SER A 438 -18.06 6.18 19.51
C SER A 438 -17.43 7.35 18.74
N ALA A 439 -16.64 7.08 17.69
CA ALA A 439 -16.13 8.12 16.78
C ALA A 439 -17.12 8.45 15.66
N VAL A 440 -17.93 7.45 15.23
CA VAL A 440 -18.88 7.62 14.12
C VAL A 440 -20.20 8.24 14.57
N ASP A 441 -20.68 7.89 15.76
CA ASP A 441 -21.95 8.40 16.31
C ASP A 441 -22.02 9.93 16.34
N PRO A 442 -20.96 10.66 16.79
CA PRO A 442 -20.95 12.11 16.73
C PRO A 442 -21.05 12.69 15.33
N ALA A 443 -20.46 12.00 14.33
CA ALA A 443 -20.53 12.43 12.94
C ALA A 443 -21.96 12.29 12.38
N TYR A 444 -22.68 11.23 12.76
CA TYR A 444 -24.11 11.09 12.41
C TYR A 444 -24.97 12.13 13.09
N TRP A 445 -24.72 12.43 14.38
CA TRP A 445 -25.42 13.53 15.05
C TRP A 445 -25.12 14.86 14.35
N ALA A 446 -23.88 15.13 14.03
CA ALA A 446 -23.47 16.37 13.37
C ALA A 446 -24.13 16.54 11.99
N ARG A 447 -24.33 15.46 11.23
CA ARG A 447 -25.05 15.49 9.94
C ARG A 447 -26.41 16.16 10.03
N ASP A 448 -27.12 15.95 11.13
CA ASP A 448 -28.49 16.39 11.30
C ASP A 448 -28.60 17.74 12.03
N HIS A 449 -27.48 18.23 12.64
CA HIS A 449 -27.48 19.40 13.51
C HIS A 449 -26.46 20.49 13.16
N VAL A 450 -25.49 20.17 12.28
CA VAL A 450 -24.37 21.05 11.99
C VAL A 450 -24.37 21.48 10.53
N SER A 451 -24.13 22.77 10.30
CA SER A 451 -23.93 23.30 8.95
C SER A 451 -22.69 24.20 8.93
N GLY A 452 -21.92 24.10 7.83
CA GLY A 452 -20.71 24.90 7.64
C GLY A 452 -19.44 24.07 7.64
N LEU A 453 -18.32 24.68 8.04
CA LEU A 453 -16.98 24.07 8.00
C LEU A 453 -16.58 23.59 9.40
N VAL A 454 -16.31 22.31 9.54
CA VAL A 454 -15.79 21.73 10.77
C VAL A 454 -14.27 21.72 10.73
N VAL A 455 -13.66 22.38 11.70
CA VAL A 455 -12.21 22.40 11.91
C VAL A 455 -11.80 21.18 12.73
N SER A 456 -10.93 20.35 12.18
CA SER A 456 -10.39 19.19 12.86
C SER A 456 -9.04 18.80 12.27
N ASP A 457 -8.36 17.83 12.87
CA ASP A 457 -7.20 17.19 12.26
C ASP A 457 -7.62 16.30 11.07
N HIS A 458 -6.65 15.67 10.42
CA HIS A 458 -6.90 14.84 9.25
C HIS A 458 -7.90 13.71 9.53
N GLN A 459 -7.77 13.03 10.66
CA GLN A 459 -8.58 11.86 10.96
C GLN A 459 -9.99 12.20 11.45
N GLY A 460 -10.12 13.21 12.31
CA GLY A 460 -11.42 13.77 12.68
C GLY A 460 -12.17 14.30 11.45
N SER A 461 -11.46 14.97 10.55
CA SER A 461 -12.02 15.46 9.28
C SER A 461 -12.52 14.31 8.39
N THR A 462 -11.75 13.22 8.25
CA THR A 462 -12.18 12.02 7.51
C THR A 462 -13.47 11.42 8.10
N THR A 463 -13.58 11.42 9.44
CA THR A 463 -14.77 10.90 10.14
C THR A 463 -15.99 11.81 9.92
N VAL A 464 -15.84 13.11 10.12
CA VAL A 464 -16.91 14.11 9.97
C VAL A 464 -17.41 14.18 8.54
N PHE A 465 -16.50 14.26 7.57
CA PHE A 465 -16.85 14.31 6.17
C PHE A 465 -17.42 12.99 5.68
N GLY A 466 -16.75 11.88 5.98
CA GLY A 466 -17.10 10.56 5.47
C GLY A 466 -18.47 10.09 5.93
N PHE A 467 -18.70 10.09 7.23
CA PHE A 467 -19.95 9.58 7.83
C PHE A 467 -20.99 10.66 8.00
N GLY A 468 -20.58 11.87 8.37
CA GLY A 468 -21.47 13.01 8.54
C GLY A 468 -21.86 13.72 7.24
N GLY A 469 -21.02 13.69 6.21
CA GLY A 469 -21.25 14.44 4.97
C GLY A 469 -21.07 15.95 5.13
N ILE A 470 -20.29 16.38 6.12
CA ILE A 470 -20.06 17.79 6.46
C ILE A 470 -18.66 18.18 5.99
N ASN A 471 -18.52 19.40 5.45
CA ASN A 471 -17.22 19.92 5.05
C ASN A 471 -16.26 20.01 6.25
N ALA A 472 -15.02 19.58 6.05
CA ALA A 472 -13.99 19.56 7.08
C ALA A 472 -12.66 20.11 6.55
N THR A 473 -11.70 20.37 7.44
CA THR A 473 -10.47 21.09 7.08
C THR A 473 -9.26 20.18 6.77
N TRP A 474 -9.24 18.96 7.24
CA TRP A 474 -8.09 18.03 7.13
C TRP A 474 -6.77 18.70 7.56
N ASP A 475 -5.80 18.77 6.66
CA ASP A 475 -4.49 19.35 6.85
C ASP A 475 -4.40 20.85 6.47
N ARG A 476 -5.54 21.48 6.13
CA ARG A 476 -5.59 22.89 5.73
C ARG A 476 -5.61 23.86 6.92
N THR A 477 -5.74 23.34 8.13
CA THR A 477 -5.82 24.11 9.37
C THR A 477 -5.02 23.42 10.47
N ARG A 478 -4.03 24.11 10.98
CA ARG A 478 -3.07 23.60 11.96
C ARG A 478 -3.09 24.39 13.26
N ASP A 479 -3.07 25.73 13.14
CA ASP A 479 -2.83 26.65 14.25
C ASP A 479 -3.74 26.45 15.45
N PRO A 480 -5.05 26.14 15.28
CA PRO A 480 -5.94 25.97 16.44
C PRO A 480 -5.50 24.91 17.44
N PHE A 481 -4.71 23.93 16.99
CA PHE A 481 -4.32 22.75 17.77
C PHE A 481 -2.88 22.84 18.31
N LEU A 482 -2.15 23.93 18.03
CA LEU A 482 -0.76 24.08 18.44
C LEU A 482 -0.63 24.83 19.77
N PRO A 483 0.34 24.46 20.63
CA PRO A 483 0.53 25.07 21.95
C PRO A 483 0.79 26.57 21.90
N GLU A 484 1.50 27.08 20.89
CA GLU A 484 1.79 28.50 20.68
C GLU A 484 0.53 29.37 20.48
N PHE A 485 -0.58 28.75 20.08
CA PHE A 485 -1.87 29.43 19.88
C PHE A 485 -2.89 29.12 20.98
N ALA A 486 -2.49 28.56 22.11
CA ALA A 486 -3.38 28.22 23.22
C ALA A 486 -4.14 29.47 23.73
N ASN A 487 -3.50 30.65 23.73
CA ASN A 487 -4.09 31.93 24.18
C ASN A 487 -4.66 32.78 23.03
N VAL A 488 -4.75 32.24 21.81
CA VAL A 488 -5.28 32.98 20.65
C VAL A 488 -6.52 32.24 20.13
N PRO A 489 -7.73 32.61 20.58
CA PRO A 489 -8.95 31.85 20.32
C PRO A 489 -9.23 31.59 18.83
N PHE A 490 -9.08 32.59 17.98
CA PHE A 490 -9.42 32.53 16.56
C PHE A 490 -8.24 32.18 15.64
N ALA A 491 -7.07 31.83 16.18
CA ALA A 491 -5.92 31.48 15.35
C ALA A 491 -6.26 30.35 14.35
N GLY A 492 -6.02 30.59 13.06
CA GLY A 492 -6.22 29.61 12.00
C GLY A 492 -7.69 29.21 11.73
N LEU A 493 -8.67 29.92 12.29
CA LEU A 493 -10.10 29.62 12.10
C LEU A 493 -10.76 30.40 10.97
N SER A 494 -10.08 31.42 10.42
CA SER A 494 -10.54 32.21 9.28
C SER A 494 -9.69 31.96 8.04
N ASP A 495 -10.25 32.33 6.88
CA ASP A 495 -9.59 32.25 5.57
C ASP A 495 -8.99 30.87 5.21
N ILE A 496 -9.61 29.82 5.72
CA ILE A 496 -9.16 28.44 5.49
C ILE A 496 -9.37 28.07 4.01
N PRO A 497 -8.33 27.58 3.31
CA PRO A 497 -8.48 27.07 1.96
C PRO A 497 -9.47 25.90 1.93
N SER A 498 -10.60 26.05 1.26
CA SER A 498 -11.63 25.01 1.19
C SER A 498 -12.14 24.83 -0.24
N PRO A 499 -12.20 23.59 -0.76
CA PRO A 499 -12.80 23.31 -2.06
C PRO A 499 -14.28 23.68 -2.16
N SER A 500 -14.99 23.68 -1.05
CA SER A 500 -16.41 24.06 -0.96
C SER A 500 -16.65 25.57 -0.98
N GLY A 501 -15.60 26.40 -0.95
CA GLY A 501 -15.70 27.85 -0.89
C GLY A 501 -16.03 28.42 0.50
N VAL A 502 -16.33 27.59 1.49
CA VAL A 502 -16.52 28.02 2.89
C VAL A 502 -15.15 28.22 3.52
N LYS A 503 -14.82 29.45 3.91
CA LYS A 503 -13.45 29.79 4.38
C LYS A 503 -13.32 29.90 5.89
N ASN A 504 -14.41 30.16 6.62
CA ASN A 504 -14.36 30.34 8.07
C ASN A 504 -14.84 29.08 8.77
N GLY A 505 -14.10 28.64 9.78
CA GLY A 505 -14.54 27.58 10.67
C GLY A 505 -15.88 27.93 11.35
N THR A 506 -16.80 26.99 11.38
CA THR A 506 -18.09 27.15 12.06
C THR A 506 -18.10 26.35 13.35
N TYR A 507 -17.46 25.21 13.35
CA TYR A 507 -17.31 24.31 14.49
C TYR A 507 -15.89 23.81 14.60
N VAL A 508 -15.49 23.39 15.80
CA VAL A 508 -14.25 22.66 16.08
C VAL A 508 -14.62 21.28 16.60
N TRP A 509 -14.05 20.25 16.00
CA TRP A 509 -14.15 18.87 16.46
C TRP A 509 -12.85 18.49 17.16
N ILE A 510 -12.96 17.94 18.38
CA ILE A 510 -11.86 17.39 19.16
C ILE A 510 -12.28 16.01 19.66
N ASP A 511 -11.45 15.02 19.46
CA ASP A 511 -11.67 13.68 20.01
C ASP A 511 -10.49 13.21 20.87
N ARG A 512 -10.68 12.07 21.57
CA ARG A 512 -9.67 11.50 22.45
C ARG A 512 -8.35 11.18 21.75
N ASP A 513 -8.41 10.84 20.48
CA ASP A 513 -7.21 10.49 19.75
C ASP A 513 -6.42 11.73 19.36
N MET A 514 -7.09 12.86 19.10
CA MET A 514 -6.43 14.16 18.96
C MET A 514 -5.76 14.59 20.27
N GLU A 515 -6.36 14.31 21.43
CA GLU A 515 -5.72 14.58 22.73
C GLU A 515 -4.43 13.78 22.90
N ALA A 516 -4.40 12.51 22.42
CA ALA A 516 -3.22 11.68 22.43
C ALA A 516 -2.21 12.02 21.32
N GLY A 517 -2.67 12.57 20.20
CA GLY A 517 -1.80 12.95 19.10
C GLY A 517 -2.54 13.53 17.91
N VAL A 518 -2.50 14.86 17.76
CA VAL A 518 -3.05 15.57 16.60
C VAL A 518 -2.33 15.17 15.32
N ARG A 519 -3.09 14.93 14.25
CA ARG A 519 -2.59 14.49 12.96
C ARG A 519 -3.05 15.39 11.84
N LEU A 520 -2.16 16.23 11.41
CA LEU A 520 -2.43 17.17 10.33
C LEU A 520 -2.17 16.56 8.97
N THR A 521 -1.10 15.79 8.85
CA THR A 521 -0.78 15.06 7.61
C THR A 521 -0.29 13.64 7.89
N PRO A 522 -0.42 12.71 6.92
CA PRO A 522 0.15 11.36 7.04
C PRO A 522 1.67 11.33 7.24
N TRP A 523 2.36 12.44 6.95
CA TRP A 523 3.82 12.56 6.94
C TRP A 523 4.37 13.15 8.24
N GLU A 524 3.53 13.77 9.07
CA GLU A 524 3.94 14.41 10.32
C GLU A 524 3.77 13.46 11.50
N THR A 525 4.69 13.59 12.46
CA THR A 525 4.56 12.88 13.74
C THR A 525 3.43 13.49 14.52
N ALA A 526 2.50 12.66 14.98
CA ALA A 526 1.45 13.10 15.88
C ALA A 526 2.05 13.60 17.20
N ALA A 527 1.64 14.78 17.63
CA ALA A 527 1.99 15.35 18.93
C ALA A 527 0.76 15.40 19.83
N PRO A 528 0.85 15.05 21.12
CA PRO A 528 -0.26 15.22 22.06
C PRO A 528 -0.73 16.67 22.07
N MET A 529 -2.05 16.87 22.15
CA MET A 529 -2.61 18.22 22.33
C MET A 529 -2.31 18.71 23.72
N ASP A 530 -1.77 19.93 23.84
CA ASP A 530 -1.50 20.55 25.13
C ASP A 530 -2.79 20.81 25.92
N SER A 531 -2.77 20.63 27.23
CA SER A 531 -3.93 20.86 28.09
C SER A 531 -4.45 22.28 28.03
N ALA A 532 -3.59 23.27 27.81
CA ALA A 532 -3.99 24.67 27.63
C ALA A 532 -4.75 24.88 26.30
N VAL A 533 -4.37 24.14 25.24
CA VAL A 533 -5.10 24.15 23.97
C VAL A 533 -6.50 23.53 24.14
N ILE A 534 -6.62 22.45 24.89
CA ILE A 534 -7.91 21.83 25.18
C ILE A 534 -8.78 22.78 25.98
N ALA A 535 -8.24 23.40 27.05
CA ALA A 535 -8.94 24.36 27.90
C ALA A 535 -9.42 25.60 27.14
N LYS A 536 -8.73 26.04 26.10
CA LYS A 536 -9.15 27.11 25.20
C LYS A 536 -10.55 26.86 24.65
N PHE A 537 -10.83 25.63 24.20
CA PHE A 537 -12.12 25.30 23.60
C PHE A 537 -13.25 25.13 24.62
N ASP A 538 -12.93 24.98 25.92
CA ASP A 538 -13.92 24.95 26.99
C ASP A 538 -14.24 26.37 27.52
N SER A 539 -13.77 27.44 26.84
CA SER A 539 -13.98 28.83 27.19
C SER A 539 -14.49 29.66 26.00
N ALA A 540 -15.07 30.83 26.27
CA ALA A 540 -15.49 31.76 25.21
C ALA A 540 -14.31 32.09 24.29
N PRO A 541 -14.53 32.19 22.98
CA PRO A 541 -15.79 32.26 22.25
C PRO A 541 -16.38 30.89 21.79
N PHE A 542 -15.95 29.78 22.34
CA PHE A 542 -16.40 28.45 21.98
C PHE A 542 -17.55 27.99 22.86
N ILE A 543 -18.57 27.39 22.27
CA ILE A 543 -19.73 26.84 22.97
C ILE A 543 -19.79 25.34 22.65
N LYS A 544 -19.65 24.51 23.67
CA LYS A 544 -19.76 23.03 23.51
C LYS A 544 -21.22 22.67 23.19
N VAL A 545 -21.46 22.16 22.01
CA VAL A 545 -22.80 21.81 21.52
C VAL A 545 -23.04 20.29 21.53
N PHE A 546 -21.97 19.51 21.61
CA PHE A 546 -22.06 18.05 21.69
C PHE A 546 -20.87 17.45 22.45
N ASP A 547 -21.12 16.41 23.23
CA ASP A 547 -20.09 15.62 23.93
C ASP A 547 -20.64 14.22 24.24
N ASN A 548 -19.99 13.16 23.72
CA ASN A 548 -20.33 11.77 24.03
C ASN A 548 -19.26 11.06 24.86
N GLY A 549 -18.32 11.83 25.43
CA GLY A 549 -17.18 11.33 26.19
C GLY A 549 -16.02 10.84 25.34
N TYR A 550 -16.18 10.71 24.02
CA TYR A 550 -15.12 10.40 23.06
C TYR A 550 -14.79 11.60 22.16
N ALA A 551 -15.80 12.25 21.57
CA ALA A 551 -15.64 13.44 20.75
C ALA A 551 -16.50 14.58 21.27
N ARG A 552 -15.96 15.78 21.16
CA ARG A 552 -16.59 17.05 21.53
C ARG A 552 -16.68 17.93 20.30
N LEU A 553 -17.83 18.59 20.15
CA LEU A 553 -18.05 19.56 19.09
C LEU A 553 -18.36 20.93 19.71
N TYR A 554 -17.61 21.93 19.26
CA TYR A 554 -17.71 23.29 19.74
C TYR A 554 -18.16 24.20 18.60
N TRP A 555 -19.21 24.98 18.82
CA TRP A 555 -19.59 26.06 17.92
C TRP A 555 -18.68 27.29 18.15
N ILE A 556 -18.31 27.97 17.06
CA ILE A 556 -17.43 29.15 17.12
C ILE A 556 -18.28 30.40 17.10
N GLY A 557 -18.31 31.16 18.22
CA GLY A 557 -19.02 32.42 18.37
C GLY A 557 -18.29 33.59 17.71
N TRP A 558 -18.35 33.68 16.39
CA TRP A 558 -17.82 34.83 15.67
C TRP A 558 -18.56 36.09 16.06
N GLY A 559 -17.86 37.07 16.60
CA GLY A 559 -18.46 38.34 17.03
C GLY A 559 -18.88 38.39 18.49
N CYS A 560 -18.73 37.33 19.26
CA CYS A 560 -18.78 37.39 20.71
C CYS A 560 -17.52 38.11 21.21
N ALA A 561 -17.66 39.34 21.68
CA ALA A 561 -16.68 39.96 22.55
C ALA A 561 -16.58 39.13 23.85
N PRO A 562 -15.53 39.26 24.68
CA PRO A 562 -15.31 38.44 25.88
C PRO A 562 -16.44 38.48 26.94
N THR A 563 -17.60 38.97 26.61
CA THR A 563 -18.81 39.09 27.44
C THR A 563 -19.96 38.12 27.07
N CYS A 564 -19.76 37.16 26.17
CA CYS A 564 -20.76 36.10 25.88
C CYS A 564 -20.65 34.92 26.82
#